data_5811914962f2ba576a30b6aa96eb4c4f
#
_entry.id   5811914962f2ba576a30b6aa96eb4c4f
#
_cell.length_a   1.000
_cell.length_b   1.000
_cell.length_c   1.000
_cell.angle_alpha   90.00
_cell.angle_beta   90.00
_cell.angle_gamma   90.00
#
_symmetry.space_group_name_H-M   'P 1'
#
loop_
_entity.id
_entity.type
_entity.pdbx_description
1 polymer ?
#
loop_
_entity_poly.entity_id
_entity_poly.type
_entity_poly.pdbx_seq_one_letter_code
_entity_poly.pdbx_strand_id
1 'polypeptide(L)'
;VLSVEIFGNEINGSKRWLDFGFLSLQPSEFMKITFALFVIQYLRFYSFQFTRFRTLFLLTILFLSALPIIVQPDLGTGLVYILMGLMFLFICGVNRIYFIGMAIFAVMLSPIIYSFGLTTYQKGRIISWFSSDQDLSEKWNILQSEISIGSGGLAGEGFLNSKQNEFNFLPEADTDFIFSIYAEQFGFLGVLMLLIMLACFIGLTTLLSMTEKRLTSDLSPYYIGTYCTLVIGFSFLLNILMVSGMIPVVGLPLPFFTKGGSSLLCFSIMLGLIFTSRGFLR
;
A
#
# COMPACT_ATOMS: atom_id res chain seq x y z
N VAL A 1 15.62 -0.79 6.73
CA VAL A 1 15.67 -1.07 5.30
C VAL A 1 17.08 -1.39 4.85
N LEU A 2 18.08 -0.55 5.11
CA LEU A 2 19.49 -0.82 4.75
C LEU A 2 20.04 -2.11 5.34
N SER A 3 19.57 -2.55 6.51
CA SER A 3 19.98 -3.81 7.13
C SER A 3 19.63 -5.05 6.28
N VAL A 4 18.65 -4.95 5.39
CA VAL A 4 18.23 -6.06 4.51
C VAL A 4 19.29 -6.38 3.46
N GLU A 5 20.07 -5.38 3.01
CA GLU A 5 21.18 -5.62 2.06
C GLU A 5 22.27 -6.51 2.67
N ILE A 6 22.46 -6.39 4.00
CA ILE A 6 23.52 -7.11 4.74
C ILE A 6 23.01 -8.47 5.23
N PHE A 7 21.79 -8.52 5.78
CA PHE A 7 21.23 -9.67 6.50
C PHE A 7 20.03 -10.31 5.80
N GLY A 8 19.56 -9.76 4.66
CA GLY A 8 18.37 -10.24 3.98
C GLY A 8 18.61 -11.49 3.15
N ASN A 9 17.62 -12.39 3.13
CA ASN A 9 17.57 -13.52 2.24
C ASN A 9 17.08 -13.11 0.85
N GLU A 10 17.66 -13.70 -0.18
CA GLU A 10 17.25 -13.47 -1.56
C GLU A 10 16.04 -14.34 -1.89
N ILE A 11 14.90 -13.71 -2.15
CA ILE A 11 13.65 -14.36 -2.55
C ILE A 11 13.22 -13.73 -3.88
N ASN A 12 12.99 -14.57 -4.89
CA ASN A 12 12.60 -14.14 -6.23
C ASN A 12 13.53 -13.05 -6.85
N GLY A 13 14.85 -13.20 -6.65
CA GLY A 13 15.86 -12.28 -7.22
C GLY A 13 15.95 -10.92 -6.53
N SER A 14 15.36 -10.75 -5.34
CA SER A 14 15.46 -9.52 -4.57
C SER A 14 15.61 -9.78 -3.07
N LYS A 15 16.42 -8.95 -2.40
CA LYS A 15 16.61 -8.99 -0.96
C LYS A 15 15.71 -7.95 -0.31
N ARG A 16 14.54 -8.39 0.19
CA ARG A 16 13.53 -7.48 0.79
C ARG A 16 13.09 -7.92 2.18
N TRP A 17 13.46 -9.15 2.58
CA TRP A 17 12.97 -9.80 3.79
C TRP A 17 14.10 -10.10 4.75
N LEU A 18 13.85 -9.84 6.04
CA LEU A 18 14.66 -10.33 7.15
C LEU A 18 13.95 -11.58 7.70
N ASP A 19 14.60 -12.72 7.59
CA ASP A 19 14.05 -13.99 8.05
C ASP A 19 14.59 -14.30 9.44
N PHE A 20 13.67 -14.44 10.41
CA PHE A 20 13.97 -14.83 11.78
C PHE A 20 13.56 -16.29 12.06
N GLY A 21 13.30 -17.08 11.02
CA GLY A 21 12.92 -18.48 11.09
C GLY A 21 11.42 -18.71 11.34
N PHE A 22 10.84 -18.08 12.32
CA PHE A 22 9.39 -18.13 12.61
C PHE A 22 8.60 -16.96 12.03
N LEU A 23 9.27 -15.89 11.64
CA LEU A 23 8.66 -14.68 11.09
C LEU A 23 9.61 -14.02 10.07
N SER A 24 9.12 -13.77 8.89
CA SER A 24 9.81 -12.95 7.89
C SER A 24 9.32 -11.50 7.98
N LEU A 25 10.23 -10.57 8.24
CA LEU A 25 9.91 -9.15 8.34
C LEU A 25 10.35 -8.39 7.09
N GLN A 26 9.43 -7.59 6.56
CA GLN A 26 9.71 -6.64 5.48
C GLN A 26 9.80 -5.23 6.06
N PRO A 27 11.00 -4.64 6.20
CA PRO A 27 11.17 -3.35 6.86
C PRO A 27 10.48 -2.18 6.14
N SER A 28 10.23 -2.27 4.83
CA SER A 28 9.49 -1.25 4.08
C SER A 28 8.04 -1.09 4.55
N GLU A 29 7.41 -2.15 5.08
CA GLU A 29 6.08 -2.05 5.66
C GLU A 29 6.07 -1.16 6.92
N PHE A 30 7.08 -1.30 7.77
CA PHE A 30 7.22 -0.49 8.99
C PHE A 30 7.63 0.95 8.72
N MET A 31 8.28 1.22 7.57
CA MET A 31 8.63 2.58 7.17
C MET A 31 7.40 3.49 7.04
N LYS A 32 6.26 2.96 6.62
CA LYS A 32 5.00 3.71 6.54
C LYS A 32 4.62 4.27 7.91
N ILE A 33 4.68 3.44 8.96
CA ILE A 33 4.33 3.83 10.34
C ILE A 33 5.36 4.82 10.88
N THR A 34 6.64 4.52 10.76
CA THR A 34 7.72 5.34 11.32
C THR A 34 7.77 6.72 10.68
N PHE A 35 7.53 6.82 9.38
CA PHE A 35 7.44 8.11 8.68
C PHE A 35 6.30 8.97 9.24
N ALA A 36 5.11 8.40 9.41
CA ALA A 36 3.97 9.14 9.95
C ALA A 36 4.23 9.65 11.37
N LEU A 37 4.74 8.77 12.24
CA LEU A 37 5.07 9.15 13.62
C LEU A 37 6.14 10.26 13.66
N PHE A 38 7.15 10.17 12.79
CA PHE A 38 8.15 11.23 12.64
C PHE A 38 7.52 12.55 12.19
N VAL A 39 6.71 12.54 11.13
CA VAL A 39 6.03 13.75 10.61
C VAL A 39 5.16 14.38 11.69
N ILE A 40 4.35 13.59 12.39
CA ILE A 40 3.45 14.09 13.42
C ILE A 40 4.22 14.70 14.58
N GLN A 41 5.27 14.01 15.07
CA GLN A 41 6.11 14.54 16.15
C GLN A 41 6.85 15.83 15.74
N TYR A 42 7.34 15.88 14.51
CA TYR A 42 7.97 17.08 13.95
C TYR A 42 6.99 18.25 13.86
N LEU A 43 5.78 18.02 13.34
CA LEU A 43 4.74 19.04 13.24
C LEU A 43 4.25 19.50 14.61
N ARG A 44 4.11 18.58 15.56
CA ARG A 44 3.76 18.90 16.96
C ARG A 44 4.78 19.83 17.59
N PHE A 45 6.08 19.57 17.41
CA PHE A 45 7.15 20.41 17.93
C PHE A 45 7.06 21.85 17.41
N TYR A 46 6.59 22.04 16.18
CA TYR A 46 6.40 23.34 15.55
C TYR A 46 4.96 23.85 15.57
N SER A 47 4.12 23.35 16.47
CA SER A 47 2.70 23.73 16.61
C SER A 47 1.92 23.66 15.30
N PHE A 48 2.22 22.67 14.47
CA PHE A 48 1.58 22.42 13.17
C PHE A 48 1.67 23.58 12.17
N GLN A 49 2.70 24.43 12.30
CA GLN A 49 2.93 25.56 11.38
C GLN A 49 3.86 25.16 10.24
N PHE A 50 3.41 25.35 9.01
CA PHE A 50 4.18 25.09 7.79
C PHE A 50 4.91 26.34 7.32
N THR A 51 6.24 26.30 7.32
CA THR A 51 7.11 27.23 6.61
C THR A 51 7.68 26.54 5.36
N ARG A 52 8.18 27.31 4.39
CA ARG A 52 8.82 26.75 3.19
C ARG A 52 9.92 25.75 3.55
N PHE A 53 10.77 26.10 4.49
CA PHE A 53 11.86 25.23 4.96
C PHE A 53 11.36 23.92 5.56
N ARG A 54 10.36 23.97 6.43
CA ARG A 54 9.78 22.78 7.07
C ARG A 54 9.11 21.86 6.04
N THR A 55 8.39 22.45 5.10
CA THR A 55 7.75 21.68 4.03
C THR A 55 8.79 20.98 3.17
N LEU A 56 9.82 21.68 2.71
CA LEU A 56 10.90 21.09 1.92
C LEU A 56 11.64 20.01 2.71
N PHE A 57 11.90 20.23 3.98
CA PHE A 57 12.53 19.22 4.86
C PHE A 57 11.70 17.94 4.92
N LEU A 58 10.37 18.03 5.17
CA LEU A 58 9.50 16.84 5.23
C LEU A 58 9.43 16.12 3.88
N LEU A 59 9.37 16.84 2.77
CA LEU A 59 9.42 16.25 1.44
C LEU A 59 10.77 15.56 1.19
N THR A 60 11.88 16.20 1.56
CA THR A 60 13.21 15.59 1.43
C THR A 60 13.32 14.30 2.24
N ILE A 61 12.81 14.27 3.47
CA ILE A 61 12.80 13.06 4.31
C ILE A 61 11.94 11.96 3.68
N LEU A 62 10.78 12.29 3.11
CA LEU A 62 9.93 11.33 2.42
C LEU A 62 10.69 10.66 1.26
N PHE A 63 11.28 11.45 0.37
CA PHE A 63 12.01 10.92 -0.78
C PHE A 63 13.29 10.18 -0.37
N LEU A 64 14.04 10.72 0.59
CA LEU A 64 15.26 10.10 1.10
C LEU A 64 14.97 8.74 1.76
N SER A 65 13.86 8.63 2.49
CA SER A 65 13.44 7.36 3.09
C SER A 65 12.89 6.35 2.08
N ALA A 66 12.36 6.81 0.93
CA ALA A 66 11.92 5.95 -0.16
C ALA A 66 13.09 5.38 -0.98
N LEU A 67 14.22 6.08 -1.06
CA LEU A 67 15.38 5.65 -1.86
C LEU A 67 15.84 4.21 -1.56
N PRO A 68 16.05 3.78 -0.30
CA PRO A 68 16.45 2.41 -0.02
C PRO A 68 15.44 1.35 -0.47
N ILE A 69 14.14 1.69 -0.53
CA ILE A 69 13.10 0.77 -1.02
C ILE A 69 13.21 0.64 -2.54
N ILE A 70 13.41 1.76 -3.24
CA ILE A 70 13.55 1.80 -4.70
C ILE A 70 14.83 1.08 -5.16
N VAL A 71 15.93 1.26 -4.43
CA VAL A 71 17.23 0.59 -4.73
C VAL A 71 17.13 -0.92 -4.55
N GLN A 72 16.28 -1.43 -3.65
CA GLN A 72 16.00 -2.86 -3.45
C GLN A 72 15.10 -3.48 -4.53
N PRO A 73 15.19 -3.09 -5.79
CA PRO A 73 14.30 -3.14 -6.94
C PRO A 73 12.80 -3.31 -6.61
N ASP A 74 12.33 -2.62 -5.56
CA ASP A 74 10.92 -2.60 -5.17
C ASP A 74 10.26 -1.25 -5.51
N LEU A 75 10.20 -0.96 -6.80
CA LEU A 75 9.58 0.27 -7.31
C LEU A 75 8.12 0.41 -6.88
N GLY A 76 7.38 -0.70 -6.89
CA GLY A 76 5.96 -0.70 -6.55
C GLY A 76 5.71 -0.21 -5.15
N THR A 77 6.30 -0.87 -4.16
CA THR A 77 6.19 -0.48 -2.75
C THR A 77 6.76 0.92 -2.51
N GLY A 78 7.88 1.28 -3.17
CA GLY A 78 8.48 2.61 -3.07
C GLY A 78 7.55 3.72 -3.58
N LEU A 79 6.91 3.55 -4.74
CA LEU A 79 5.95 4.50 -5.28
C LEU A 79 4.71 4.64 -4.40
N VAL A 80 4.16 3.52 -3.91
CA VAL A 80 3.02 3.52 -3.00
C VAL A 80 3.37 4.23 -1.69
N TYR A 81 4.57 3.98 -1.13
CA TYR A 81 5.06 4.68 0.05
C TYR A 81 5.13 6.19 -0.16
N ILE A 82 5.71 6.66 -1.27
CA ILE A 82 5.77 8.08 -1.62
C ILE A 82 4.36 8.66 -1.76
N LEU A 83 3.47 7.98 -2.47
CA LEU A 83 2.11 8.45 -2.70
C LEU A 83 1.32 8.57 -1.39
N MET A 84 1.39 7.57 -0.51
CA MET A 84 0.77 7.63 0.82
C MET A 84 1.36 8.77 1.67
N GLY A 85 2.68 8.95 1.64
CA GLY A 85 3.35 10.04 2.33
C GLY A 85 2.93 11.43 1.83
N LEU A 86 2.82 11.61 0.50
CA LEU A 86 2.33 12.84 -0.11
C LEU A 86 0.86 13.12 0.25
N MET A 87 -0.01 12.11 0.17
CA MET A 87 -1.41 12.25 0.58
C MET A 87 -1.51 12.65 2.07
N PHE A 88 -0.67 12.08 2.91
CA PHE A 88 -0.63 12.44 4.32
C PHE A 88 -0.16 13.88 4.54
N LEU A 89 0.91 14.32 3.91
CA LEU A 89 1.38 15.70 3.99
C LEU A 89 0.34 16.71 3.47
N PHE A 90 -0.42 16.31 2.44
CA PHE A 90 -1.55 17.12 1.95
C PHE A 90 -2.65 17.26 3.00
N ILE A 91 -3.04 16.17 3.67
CA ILE A 91 -4.02 16.17 4.77
C ILE A 91 -3.51 16.99 5.96
N CYS A 92 -2.21 16.97 6.25
CA CYS A 92 -1.59 17.80 7.28
C CYS A 92 -1.67 19.31 6.97
N GLY A 93 -1.94 19.69 5.73
CA GLY A 93 -2.12 21.10 5.35
C GLY A 93 -0.93 21.71 4.60
N VAL A 94 -0.05 20.90 4.04
CA VAL A 94 1.00 21.38 3.13
C VAL A 94 0.37 22.04 1.89
N ASN A 95 0.91 23.18 1.47
CA ASN A 95 0.37 23.93 0.36
C ASN A 95 0.40 23.12 -0.95
N ARG A 96 -0.75 23.10 -1.64
CA ARG A 96 -0.95 22.36 -2.91
C ARG A 96 0.06 22.70 -4.01
N ILE A 97 0.67 23.88 -3.98
CA ILE A 97 1.65 24.29 -4.98
C ILE A 97 2.87 23.36 -5.04
N TYR A 98 3.28 22.78 -3.90
CA TYR A 98 4.38 21.81 -3.86
C TYR A 98 4.00 20.51 -4.58
N PHE A 99 2.76 20.04 -4.40
CA PHE A 99 2.28 18.83 -5.07
C PHE A 99 2.14 19.01 -6.58
N ILE A 100 1.64 20.16 -7.02
CA ILE A 100 1.58 20.52 -8.45
C ILE A 100 2.99 20.60 -9.03
N GLY A 101 3.91 21.27 -8.35
CA GLY A 101 5.31 21.34 -8.78
C GLY A 101 5.97 19.96 -8.89
N MET A 102 5.75 19.08 -7.90
CA MET A 102 6.26 17.70 -7.94
C MET A 102 5.62 16.88 -9.06
N ALA A 103 4.32 17.02 -9.32
CA ALA A 103 3.64 16.34 -10.41
C ALA A 103 4.22 16.75 -11.77
N ILE A 104 4.40 18.06 -12.00
CA ILE A 104 5.04 18.56 -13.22
C ILE A 104 6.46 18.03 -13.34
N PHE A 105 7.24 18.08 -12.27
CA PHE A 105 8.61 17.58 -12.25
C PHE A 105 8.70 16.07 -12.53
N ALA A 106 7.78 15.28 -11.95
CA ALA A 106 7.68 13.83 -12.20
C ALA A 106 7.37 13.52 -13.67
N VAL A 107 6.44 14.27 -14.29
CA VAL A 107 6.12 14.14 -15.71
C VAL A 107 7.32 14.51 -16.59
N MET A 108 8.03 15.57 -16.26
CA MET A 108 9.24 15.96 -17.00
C MET A 108 10.39 14.95 -16.86
N LEU A 109 10.54 14.31 -15.72
CA LEU A 109 11.56 13.31 -15.46
C LEU A 109 11.19 11.91 -15.99
N SER A 110 9.92 11.63 -16.22
CA SER A 110 9.45 10.29 -16.58
C SER A 110 10.16 9.69 -17.82
N PRO A 111 10.46 10.44 -18.91
CA PRO A 111 11.20 9.88 -20.04
C PRO A 111 12.65 9.50 -19.68
N ILE A 112 13.28 10.28 -18.81
CA ILE A 112 14.67 10.04 -18.36
C ILE A 112 14.69 8.80 -17.46
N ILE A 113 13.77 8.71 -16.51
CA ILE A 113 13.63 7.55 -15.62
C ILE A 113 13.32 6.29 -16.44
N TYR A 114 12.43 6.36 -17.41
CA TYR A 114 12.11 5.24 -18.30
C TYR A 114 13.32 4.78 -19.08
N SER A 115 14.11 5.69 -19.64
CA SER A 115 15.25 5.35 -20.49
C SER A 115 16.43 4.77 -19.70
N PHE A 116 16.79 5.39 -18.58
CA PHE A 116 18.03 5.13 -17.84
C PHE A 116 17.82 4.57 -16.43
N GLY A 117 16.66 4.80 -15.81
CA GLY A 117 16.42 4.46 -14.41
C GLY A 117 15.76 3.09 -14.20
N LEU A 118 15.02 2.56 -15.18
CA LEU A 118 14.29 1.31 -15.03
C LEU A 118 15.09 0.10 -15.54
N THR A 119 15.05 -0.99 -14.78
CA THR A 119 15.57 -2.30 -15.21
C THR A 119 14.70 -2.89 -16.33
N THR A 120 15.25 -3.87 -17.07
CA THR A 120 14.51 -4.57 -18.14
C THR A 120 13.20 -5.19 -17.61
N TYR A 121 13.24 -5.76 -16.40
CA TYR A 121 12.06 -6.33 -15.73
C TYR A 121 10.98 -5.27 -15.45
N GLN A 122 11.36 -4.11 -14.94
CA GLN A 122 10.43 -3.02 -14.65
C GLN A 122 9.83 -2.39 -15.91
N LYS A 123 10.63 -2.27 -16.98
CA LYS A 123 10.13 -1.87 -18.30
C LYS A 123 9.13 -2.90 -18.84
N GLY A 124 9.43 -4.19 -18.67
CA GLY A 124 8.50 -5.27 -19.02
C GLY A 124 7.13 -5.11 -18.39
N ARG A 125 7.06 -4.79 -17.10
CA ARG A 125 5.77 -4.55 -16.38
C ARG A 125 4.95 -3.41 -16.96
N ILE A 126 5.60 -2.31 -17.34
CA ILE A 126 4.92 -1.18 -17.97
C ILE A 126 4.43 -1.57 -19.36
N ILE A 127 5.27 -2.23 -20.15
CA ILE A 127 4.94 -2.66 -21.50
C ILE A 127 3.79 -3.69 -21.48
N SER A 128 3.84 -4.69 -20.57
CA SER A 128 2.80 -5.71 -20.45
C SER A 128 1.42 -5.12 -20.13
N TRP A 129 1.39 -4.02 -19.38
CA TRP A 129 0.12 -3.35 -19.08
C TRP A 129 -0.50 -2.63 -20.29
N PHE A 130 0.34 -2.08 -21.20
CA PHE A 130 -0.11 -1.38 -22.41
C PHE A 130 -0.22 -2.29 -23.66
N SER A 131 0.52 -3.40 -23.72
CA SER A 131 0.58 -4.27 -24.90
C SER A 131 -0.54 -5.30 -24.92
N SER A 132 -0.96 -5.69 -26.13
CA SER A 132 -1.95 -6.77 -26.33
C SER A 132 -1.29 -8.16 -26.38
N ASP A 133 0.03 -8.26 -26.37
CA ASP A 133 0.75 -9.53 -26.49
C ASP A 133 0.62 -10.40 -25.24
N GLN A 134 0.18 -11.65 -25.42
CA GLN A 134 -0.21 -12.58 -24.36
C GLN A 134 0.96 -13.34 -23.71
N ASP A 135 2.18 -13.17 -24.20
CA ASP A 135 3.33 -14.03 -23.86
C ASP A 135 4.09 -13.64 -22.58
N LEU A 136 3.64 -12.63 -21.85
CA LEU A 136 4.30 -12.19 -20.63
C LEU A 136 3.63 -12.81 -19.39
N SER A 137 4.41 -13.46 -18.55
CA SER A 137 3.95 -14.16 -17.33
C SER A 137 3.10 -13.29 -16.40
N GLU A 138 3.35 -11.99 -16.35
CA GLU A 138 2.59 -11.04 -15.54
C GLU A 138 1.19 -10.78 -16.11
N LYS A 139 1.05 -10.76 -17.43
CA LYS A 139 -0.27 -10.65 -18.07
C LYS A 139 -1.09 -11.91 -17.86
N TRP A 140 -0.43 -13.08 -17.83
CA TRP A 140 -1.07 -14.34 -17.47
C TRP A 140 -1.72 -14.26 -16.08
N ASN A 141 -1.01 -13.72 -15.09
CA ASN A 141 -1.52 -13.59 -13.72
C ASN A 141 -2.75 -12.66 -13.66
N ILE A 142 -2.71 -11.52 -14.37
CA ILE A 142 -3.87 -10.61 -14.45
C ILE A 142 -5.05 -11.31 -15.14
N LEU A 143 -4.80 -11.98 -16.27
CA LEU A 143 -5.85 -12.68 -17.01
C LEU A 143 -6.51 -13.79 -16.16
N GLN A 144 -5.70 -14.59 -15.45
CA GLN A 144 -6.22 -15.63 -14.55
C GLN A 144 -7.00 -15.01 -13.37
N SER A 145 -6.55 -13.88 -12.87
CA SER A 145 -7.25 -13.10 -11.85
C SER A 145 -8.62 -12.62 -12.34
N GLU A 146 -8.69 -12.05 -13.53
CA GLU A 146 -9.95 -11.60 -14.16
C GLU A 146 -10.91 -12.78 -14.44
N ILE A 147 -10.38 -13.92 -14.88
CA ILE A 147 -11.16 -15.15 -15.07
C ILE A 147 -11.72 -15.63 -13.74
N SER A 148 -10.90 -15.64 -12.68
CA SER A 148 -11.31 -16.02 -11.32
C SER A 148 -12.45 -15.13 -10.82
N ILE A 149 -12.33 -13.80 -10.94
CA ILE A 149 -13.38 -12.85 -10.55
C ILE A 149 -14.65 -13.08 -11.37
N GLY A 150 -14.52 -13.31 -12.69
CA GLY A 150 -15.64 -13.50 -13.60
C GLY A 150 -16.38 -14.82 -13.35
N SER A 151 -15.67 -15.89 -13.00
CA SER A 151 -16.25 -17.20 -12.72
C SER A 151 -17.11 -17.23 -11.47
N GLY A 152 -16.85 -16.34 -10.49
CA GLY A 152 -17.63 -16.24 -9.27
C GLY A 152 -19.09 -15.84 -9.47
N GLY A 153 -19.45 -15.21 -10.59
CA GLY A 153 -20.83 -14.80 -10.86
C GLY A 153 -21.48 -14.01 -9.73
N LEU A 154 -22.79 -14.24 -9.49
CA LEU A 154 -23.51 -13.52 -8.42
C LEU A 154 -23.27 -14.08 -7.02
N ALA A 155 -23.30 -15.41 -6.86
CA ALA A 155 -23.28 -16.06 -5.55
C ALA A 155 -21.95 -16.78 -5.21
N GLY A 156 -21.03 -16.85 -6.16
CA GLY A 156 -19.78 -17.60 -6.02
C GLY A 156 -19.92 -19.09 -6.32
N GLU A 157 -18.78 -19.75 -6.53
CA GLU A 157 -18.72 -21.22 -6.70
C GLU A 157 -18.77 -21.99 -5.36
N GLY A 158 -18.71 -21.27 -4.23
CA GLY A 158 -18.75 -21.85 -2.88
C GLY A 158 -17.38 -21.83 -2.18
N PHE A 159 -17.44 -21.87 -0.85
CA PHE A 159 -16.23 -21.84 -0.02
C PHE A 159 -15.33 -23.05 -0.30
N LEU A 160 -14.05 -22.82 -0.50
CA LEU A 160 -13.01 -23.79 -0.87
C LEU A 160 -13.15 -24.44 -2.27
N ASN A 161 -14.10 -24.02 -3.10
CA ASN A 161 -14.28 -24.56 -4.44
C ASN A 161 -13.65 -23.68 -5.55
N SER A 162 -12.56 -22.97 -5.21
CA SER A 162 -11.83 -22.17 -6.21
C SER A 162 -11.01 -23.08 -7.12
N LYS A 163 -11.39 -23.17 -8.39
CA LYS A 163 -10.69 -23.94 -9.43
C LYS A 163 -9.31 -23.35 -9.71
N GLN A 164 -9.18 -22.02 -9.68
CA GLN A 164 -7.93 -21.33 -9.94
C GLN A 164 -6.88 -21.64 -8.87
N ASN A 165 -7.30 -21.79 -7.61
CA ASN A 165 -6.42 -22.18 -6.52
C ASN A 165 -6.12 -23.69 -6.53
N GLU A 166 -7.11 -24.53 -6.78
CA GLU A 166 -6.96 -26.01 -6.80
C GLU A 166 -5.96 -26.46 -7.87
N PHE A 167 -5.99 -25.85 -9.05
CA PHE A 167 -5.10 -26.19 -10.16
C PHE A 167 -3.81 -25.34 -10.21
N ASN A 168 -3.55 -24.48 -9.21
CA ASN A 168 -2.39 -23.58 -9.15
C ASN A 168 -2.19 -22.74 -10.43
N PHE A 169 -3.28 -22.33 -11.07
CA PHE A 169 -3.21 -21.48 -12.26
C PHE A 169 -2.78 -20.04 -11.93
N LEU A 170 -2.98 -19.60 -10.69
CA LEU A 170 -2.67 -18.25 -10.24
C LEU A 170 -1.49 -18.31 -9.25
N PRO A 171 -0.26 -17.97 -9.69
CA PRO A 171 0.86 -17.77 -8.79
C PRO A 171 0.56 -16.66 -7.78
N GLU A 172 1.09 -16.76 -6.55
CA GLU A 172 0.89 -15.78 -5.47
C GLU A 172 -0.60 -15.58 -5.09
N ALA A 173 -1.42 -16.63 -5.29
CA ALA A 173 -2.85 -16.62 -4.99
C ALA A 173 -3.16 -16.29 -3.52
N ASP A 174 -2.35 -16.82 -2.58
CA ASP A 174 -2.50 -16.62 -1.12
C ASP A 174 -2.00 -15.24 -0.63
N THR A 175 -1.32 -14.49 -1.49
CA THR A 175 -0.71 -13.21 -1.16
C THR A 175 -1.37 -12.06 -1.94
N ASP A 176 -0.85 -11.72 -3.09
CA ASP A 176 -1.23 -10.50 -3.81
C ASP A 176 -2.59 -10.63 -4.52
N PHE A 177 -2.98 -11.86 -4.91
CA PHE A 177 -4.20 -12.15 -5.66
C PHE A 177 -5.33 -12.79 -4.83
N ILE A 178 -5.24 -12.74 -3.50
CA ILE A 178 -6.26 -13.34 -2.60
C ILE A 178 -7.68 -12.79 -2.85
N PHE A 179 -7.80 -11.54 -3.30
CA PHE A 179 -9.09 -10.95 -3.64
C PHE A 179 -9.78 -11.66 -4.82
N SER A 180 -9.03 -12.16 -5.83
CA SER A 180 -9.60 -12.91 -6.95
C SER A 180 -10.24 -14.19 -6.47
N ILE A 181 -9.53 -14.93 -5.59
CA ILE A 181 -10.03 -16.18 -5.01
C ILE A 181 -11.25 -15.92 -4.15
N TYR A 182 -11.23 -14.83 -3.37
CA TYR A 182 -12.39 -14.42 -2.59
C TYR A 182 -13.59 -14.13 -3.49
N ALA A 183 -13.38 -13.41 -4.60
CA ALA A 183 -14.43 -13.11 -5.58
C ALA A 183 -14.96 -14.38 -6.28
N GLU A 184 -14.10 -15.35 -6.61
CA GLU A 184 -14.52 -16.64 -7.17
C GLU A 184 -15.39 -17.43 -6.19
N GLN A 185 -14.97 -17.49 -4.91
CA GLN A 185 -15.69 -18.28 -3.90
C GLN A 185 -17.03 -17.69 -3.47
N PHE A 186 -17.09 -16.36 -3.31
CA PHE A 186 -18.25 -15.66 -2.72
C PHE A 186 -19.04 -14.83 -3.74
N GLY A 187 -18.56 -14.71 -4.97
CA GLY A 187 -19.21 -13.98 -6.05
C GLY A 187 -19.38 -12.49 -5.79
N PHE A 188 -20.21 -11.87 -6.61
CA PHE A 188 -20.50 -10.44 -6.52
C PHE A 188 -21.08 -10.04 -5.15
N LEU A 189 -21.97 -10.86 -4.57
CA LEU A 189 -22.58 -10.56 -3.26
C LEU A 189 -21.52 -10.54 -2.14
N GLY A 190 -20.56 -11.46 -2.14
CA GLY A 190 -19.48 -11.48 -1.20
C GLY A 190 -18.56 -10.26 -1.35
N VAL A 191 -18.19 -9.91 -2.59
CA VAL A 191 -17.40 -8.71 -2.88
C VAL A 191 -18.12 -7.44 -2.42
N LEU A 192 -19.42 -7.32 -2.71
CA LEU A 192 -20.22 -6.17 -2.27
C LEU A 192 -20.24 -6.06 -0.74
N MET A 193 -20.42 -7.17 -0.03
CA MET A 193 -20.37 -7.20 1.43
C MET A 193 -19.01 -6.75 1.96
N LEU A 194 -17.91 -7.23 1.36
CA LEU A 194 -16.55 -6.80 1.73
C LEU A 194 -16.35 -5.31 1.52
N LEU A 195 -16.80 -4.75 0.39
CA LEU A 195 -16.70 -3.32 0.11
C LEU A 195 -17.53 -2.48 1.08
N ILE A 196 -18.73 -2.92 1.46
CA ILE A 196 -19.56 -2.26 2.47
C ILE A 196 -18.85 -2.29 3.84
N MET A 197 -18.29 -3.42 4.25
CA MET A 197 -17.54 -3.52 5.49
C MET A 197 -16.33 -2.58 5.50
N LEU A 198 -15.59 -2.51 4.40
CA LEU A 198 -14.47 -1.58 4.23
C LEU A 198 -14.92 -0.13 4.31
N ALA A 199 -16.00 0.24 3.61
CA ALA A 199 -16.55 1.59 3.65
C ALA A 199 -17.01 1.98 5.07
N CYS A 200 -17.67 1.06 5.78
CA CYS A 200 -18.04 1.26 7.18
C CYS A 200 -16.80 1.42 8.08
N PHE A 201 -15.77 0.60 7.88
CA PHE A 201 -14.51 0.70 8.63
C PHE A 201 -13.84 2.06 8.42
N ILE A 202 -13.65 2.48 7.16
CA ILE A 202 -13.05 3.77 6.81
C ILE A 202 -13.91 4.92 7.35
N GLY A 203 -15.21 4.86 7.16
CA GLY A 203 -16.15 5.87 7.67
C GLY A 203 -16.09 6.00 9.20
N LEU A 204 -16.14 4.87 9.91
CA LEU A 204 -16.07 4.84 11.37
C LEU A 204 -14.73 5.39 11.87
N THR A 205 -13.60 4.92 11.36
CA THR A 205 -12.27 5.37 11.79
C THR A 205 -12.02 6.84 11.47
N THR A 206 -12.56 7.34 10.36
CA THR A 206 -12.49 8.76 9.99
C THR A 206 -13.34 9.63 10.93
N LEU A 207 -14.59 9.24 11.18
CA LEU A 207 -15.48 9.95 12.12
C LEU A 207 -14.85 10.05 13.51
N LEU A 208 -14.23 8.98 13.91
CA LEU A 208 -13.62 8.89 15.22
C LEU A 208 -12.35 9.77 15.31
N SER A 209 -11.53 9.82 14.27
CA SER A 209 -10.38 10.74 14.21
C SER A 209 -10.84 12.20 14.18
N MET A 210 -11.95 12.51 13.48
CA MET A 210 -12.52 13.86 13.47
C MET A 210 -13.08 14.29 14.84
N THR A 211 -13.59 13.34 15.62
CA THR A 211 -14.08 13.62 16.99
C THR A 211 -12.91 14.04 17.88
N GLU A 212 -11.77 13.38 17.81
CA GLU A 212 -10.56 13.78 18.56
C GLU A 212 -10.09 15.18 18.20
N LYS A 213 -10.14 15.56 16.92
CA LYS A 213 -9.81 16.92 16.46
C LYS A 213 -10.68 17.99 17.13
N ARG A 214 -11.90 17.64 17.51
CA ARG A 214 -12.83 18.58 18.19
C ARG A 214 -12.65 18.62 19.70
N LEU A 215 -12.23 17.51 20.30
CA LEU A 215 -12.17 17.34 21.75
C LEU A 215 -10.81 17.74 22.35
N THR A 216 -9.72 17.65 21.58
CA THR A 216 -8.36 17.90 22.07
C THR A 216 -7.72 19.07 21.35
N SER A 217 -6.90 19.83 22.09
CA SER A 217 -6.04 20.85 21.51
C SER A 217 -4.80 20.24 20.80
N ASP A 218 -4.46 19.01 21.11
CA ASP A 218 -3.38 18.26 20.45
C ASP A 218 -3.94 17.57 19.19
N LEU A 219 -3.44 17.95 18.02
CA LEU A 219 -3.84 17.39 16.73
C LEU A 219 -3.16 16.04 16.42
N SER A 220 -2.20 15.61 17.23
CA SER A 220 -1.45 14.37 16.98
C SER A 220 -2.36 13.13 16.89
N PRO A 221 -3.33 12.89 17.80
CA PRO A 221 -4.22 11.75 17.70
C PRO A 221 -5.05 11.74 16.41
N TYR A 222 -5.54 12.91 16.00
CA TYR A 222 -6.27 13.07 14.74
C TYR A 222 -5.42 12.65 13.54
N TYR A 223 -4.18 13.12 13.45
CA TYR A 223 -3.32 12.80 12.32
C TYR A 223 -2.85 11.34 12.32
N ILE A 224 -2.60 10.74 13.49
CA ILE A 224 -2.27 9.31 13.60
C ILE A 224 -3.43 8.47 13.07
N GLY A 225 -4.63 8.68 13.60
CA GLY A 225 -5.82 7.92 13.19
C GLY A 225 -6.13 8.09 11.69
N THR A 226 -6.05 9.33 11.18
CA THR A 226 -6.31 9.63 9.77
C THR A 226 -5.26 8.97 8.87
N TYR A 227 -3.98 8.99 9.22
CA TYR A 227 -2.93 8.34 8.44
C TYR A 227 -3.10 6.82 8.39
N CYS A 228 -3.30 6.19 9.54
CA CYS A 228 -3.49 4.73 9.60
C CYS A 228 -4.72 4.29 8.78
N THR A 229 -5.82 5.03 8.89
CA THR A 229 -7.03 4.80 8.07
C THR A 229 -6.74 4.95 6.58
N LEU A 230 -6.01 6.00 6.19
CA LEU A 230 -5.59 6.23 4.80
C LEU A 230 -4.75 5.07 4.27
N VAL A 231 -3.72 4.62 5.02
CA VAL A 231 -2.83 3.53 4.57
C VAL A 231 -3.62 2.24 4.39
N ILE A 232 -4.47 1.87 5.35
CA ILE A 232 -5.28 0.65 5.27
C ILE A 232 -6.24 0.73 4.07
N GLY A 233 -7.03 1.81 3.97
CA GLY A 233 -8.01 1.98 2.90
C GLY A 233 -7.37 2.04 1.51
N PHE A 234 -6.24 2.75 1.39
CA PHE A 234 -5.52 2.87 0.13
C PHE A 234 -4.86 1.56 -0.29
N SER A 235 -4.33 0.76 0.65
CA SER A 235 -3.81 -0.58 0.36
C SER A 235 -4.91 -1.51 -0.16
N PHE A 236 -6.10 -1.48 0.42
CA PHE A 236 -7.26 -2.20 -0.12
C PHE A 236 -7.60 -1.78 -1.54
N LEU A 237 -7.73 -0.47 -1.76
CA LEU A 237 -8.08 0.07 -3.06
C LEU A 237 -7.07 -0.33 -4.13
N LEU A 238 -5.78 -0.17 -3.85
CA LEU A 238 -4.72 -0.52 -4.80
C LEU A 238 -4.68 -2.02 -5.11
N ASN A 239 -4.87 -2.89 -4.11
CA ASN A 239 -4.92 -4.33 -4.35
C ASN A 239 -6.10 -4.70 -5.25
N ILE A 240 -7.31 -4.18 -4.99
CA ILE A 240 -8.49 -4.43 -5.84
C ILE A 240 -8.26 -3.93 -7.27
N LEU A 241 -7.72 -2.72 -7.45
CA LEU A 241 -7.42 -2.17 -8.78
C LEU A 241 -6.36 -2.99 -9.53
N MET A 242 -5.34 -3.48 -8.82
CA MET A 242 -4.30 -4.33 -9.37
C MET A 242 -4.86 -5.67 -9.85
N VAL A 243 -5.64 -6.32 -9.02
CA VAL A 243 -6.23 -7.64 -9.29
C VAL A 243 -7.28 -7.57 -10.40
N SER A 244 -7.95 -6.41 -10.57
CA SER A 244 -8.89 -6.12 -11.67
C SER A 244 -8.20 -5.66 -12.97
N GLY A 245 -6.86 -5.71 -13.06
CA GLY A 245 -6.11 -5.28 -14.26
C GLY A 245 -6.13 -3.77 -14.53
N MET A 246 -6.74 -2.94 -13.65
CA MET A 246 -6.83 -1.49 -13.84
C MET A 246 -5.49 -0.76 -13.64
N ILE A 247 -4.58 -1.34 -12.87
CA ILE A 247 -3.22 -0.83 -12.65
C ILE A 247 -2.20 -1.97 -12.81
N PRO A 248 -0.93 -1.66 -13.11
CA PRO A 248 0.13 -2.68 -13.19
C PRO A 248 0.27 -3.46 -11.88
N VAL A 249 0.75 -4.70 -11.96
CA VAL A 249 1.02 -5.51 -10.78
C VAL A 249 2.11 -4.88 -9.93
N VAL A 250 1.78 -4.46 -8.72
CA VAL A 250 2.68 -3.78 -7.78
C VAL A 250 3.16 -4.71 -6.68
N GLY A 251 2.42 -5.81 -6.43
CA GLY A 251 2.71 -6.75 -5.34
C GLY A 251 2.35 -6.15 -3.98
N LEU A 252 1.09 -5.75 -3.81
CA LEU A 252 0.59 -5.18 -2.56
C LEU A 252 -0.36 -6.15 -1.86
N PRO A 253 -0.10 -6.45 -0.57
CA PRO A 253 -0.98 -7.32 0.20
C PRO A 253 -2.35 -6.67 0.45
N LEU A 254 -3.41 -7.48 0.41
CA LEU A 254 -4.73 -7.06 0.86
C LEU A 254 -4.73 -7.03 2.41
N PRO A 255 -4.96 -5.88 3.07
CA PRO A 255 -4.92 -5.79 4.53
C PRO A 255 -5.79 -6.83 5.22
N PHE A 256 -5.24 -7.52 6.22
CA PHE A 256 -5.89 -8.56 7.05
C PHE A 256 -6.30 -9.87 6.33
N PHE A 257 -6.24 -9.94 5.01
CA PHE A 257 -6.62 -11.13 4.25
C PHE A 257 -5.41 -11.92 3.76
N THR A 258 -4.34 -11.25 3.38
CA THR A 258 -3.17 -11.90 2.81
C THR A 258 -2.38 -12.71 3.84
N LYS A 259 -1.85 -13.84 3.40
CA LYS A 259 -0.90 -14.67 4.15
C LYS A 259 0.47 -13.98 4.19
N GLY A 260 0.61 -12.96 5.05
CA GLY A 260 1.86 -12.21 5.18
C GLY A 260 2.09 -11.77 6.63
N GLY A 261 3.09 -12.35 7.30
CA GLY A 261 3.37 -12.04 8.71
C GLY A 261 3.68 -10.57 8.95
N SER A 262 4.51 -9.95 8.10
CA SER A 262 4.90 -8.53 8.22
C SER A 262 3.76 -7.57 7.96
N SER A 263 2.99 -7.80 6.91
CA SER A 263 1.85 -6.96 6.54
C SER A 263 0.75 -7.02 7.60
N LEU A 264 0.41 -8.24 8.06
CA LEU A 264 -0.58 -8.43 9.11
C LEU A 264 -0.17 -7.72 10.40
N LEU A 265 1.10 -7.86 10.79
CA LEU A 265 1.65 -7.21 11.99
C LEU A 265 1.62 -5.68 11.84
N CYS A 266 2.01 -5.16 10.68
CA CYS A 266 1.99 -3.72 10.39
C CYS A 266 0.56 -3.15 10.45
N PHE A 267 -0.41 -3.78 9.79
CA PHE A 267 -1.81 -3.33 9.81
C PHE A 267 -2.43 -3.47 11.21
N SER A 268 -2.05 -4.50 11.97
CA SER A 268 -2.50 -4.66 13.36
C SER A 268 -1.95 -3.56 14.27
N ILE A 269 -0.68 -3.16 14.10
CA ILE A 269 -0.10 -2.00 14.80
C ILE A 269 -0.86 -0.72 14.43
N MET A 270 -1.12 -0.50 13.14
CA MET A 270 -1.89 0.67 12.67
C MET A 270 -3.29 0.70 13.29
N LEU A 271 -3.96 -0.44 13.35
CA LEU A 271 -5.26 -0.56 14.02
C LEU A 271 -5.16 -0.22 15.51
N GLY A 272 -4.14 -0.75 16.20
CA GLY A 272 -3.85 -0.41 17.59
C GLY A 272 -3.60 1.09 17.78
N LEU A 273 -2.88 1.75 16.88
CA LEU A 273 -2.65 3.20 16.90
C LEU A 273 -3.96 3.99 16.71
N ILE A 274 -4.88 3.54 15.86
CA ILE A 274 -6.19 4.15 15.71
C ILE A 274 -6.97 4.11 17.04
N PHE A 275 -6.96 2.98 17.76
CA PHE A 275 -7.65 2.85 19.02
C PHE A 275 -6.96 3.60 20.16
N THR A 276 -5.64 3.57 20.23
CA THR A 276 -4.87 4.27 21.27
C THR A 276 -4.96 5.79 21.13
N SER A 277 -5.03 6.29 19.90
CA SER A 277 -5.16 7.73 19.64
C SER A 277 -6.41 8.35 20.27
N ARG A 278 -7.39 7.55 20.69
CA ARG A 278 -8.66 7.95 21.29
C ARG A 278 -8.67 8.04 22.81
N GLY A 279 -7.57 7.79 23.47
CA GLY A 279 -7.60 7.70 24.94
C GLY A 279 -8.47 6.57 25.46
N PHE A 280 -8.72 5.52 24.67
CA PHE A 280 -9.47 4.32 25.09
C PHE A 280 -8.75 3.55 26.20
N LEU A 281 -7.49 3.93 26.51
CA LEU A 281 -6.65 3.41 27.59
C LEU A 281 -6.45 4.42 28.74
N ARG A 282 -7.29 5.45 28.85
CA ARG A 282 -7.29 6.36 30.00
C ARG A 282 -8.26 5.91 31.06
#